data_5c0d1d9f4b81ba5bab326014da0abe4a
#
_entry.id   5c0d1d9f4b81ba5bab326014da0abe4a
#
_cell.length_a   1.000
_cell.length_b   1.000
_cell.length_c   1.000
_cell.angle_alpha   90.00
_cell.angle_beta   90.00
_cell.angle_gamma   90.00
#
_symmetry.space_group_name_H-M   'P 1'
#
loop_
_entity.id
_entity.type
_entity.pdbx_description
1 polymer ?
#
loop_
_entity_poly.entity_id
_entity_poly.type
_entity_poly.pdbx_seq_one_letter_code
_entity_poly.pdbx_strand_id
1 'polypeptide(L)'
;MDKIIIKGARENNLKNINIELPKNKLIVMTGVSGSGKSSLAFDTIFAEGQRRYVESLSAYARQFIGGTEKPDVDSIEGLSPSISIDQKSTNKNPRSTVGTITEIYDYLRLLFARIGVPYCPTHKIPIKSQSIEEMTNKIMEYDGKKISILSPIIHGEKGMHEEEIEDAKKSGYTKLRVNGSFVNVDDDFTLEKNKKDNIDIVIDKLTVASDERSRIFEDIEASCKMANGKVVFLIDEEEIVMSEKYACNKCNYSIPELEPRLFSFNSPYGACDECKGIGTKLKISEDLIMPDKDKTLNHGALLPINNDNNLYFSALKQVCKKYDIDMDTPVKNISREKLDIIFYGTKEKLDFKYESKTGNVRYVTDYYEGVVNLLQRRYIETSASWVRDWLSNYMVESTCEKCKGTRLKKEVLNVFINKKNIYDLTDMNLTKLKNFLESLKLNEEEKNISLLVLKEIINRLTFLENVGLNYLTLNRSAETLSGGEAQRIRLATQIGSKLSGVLYVLDEPSIGLHQRDNQRLIDSLKEMRDLGNTLIVVEHDEDTMRQCDFLVDIGPGAGENGGNVVAFGTPEEVMKNKNSLTGK
;
A
#
# COMPACT_ATOMS: atom_id res chain seq x y z
N MET A 1 -36.92 -10.47 20.43
CA MET A 1 -37.74 -9.42 19.76
C MET A 1 -37.50 -9.52 18.28
N ASP A 2 -38.51 -9.81 17.51
CA ASP A 2 -38.38 -10.05 16.06
C ASP A 2 -38.62 -8.79 15.22
N LYS A 3 -38.72 -7.63 15.88
CA LYS A 3 -38.98 -6.33 15.27
C LYS A 3 -38.13 -5.23 15.87
N ILE A 4 -37.86 -4.19 15.07
CA ILE A 4 -37.38 -2.90 15.50
C ILE A 4 -38.59 -1.98 15.63
N ILE A 5 -38.88 -1.44 16.82
CA ILE A 5 -40.03 -0.61 17.10
C ILE A 5 -39.55 0.81 17.32
N ILE A 6 -39.99 1.72 16.44
CA ILE A 6 -39.63 3.15 16.48
C ILE A 6 -40.87 3.93 16.91
N LYS A 7 -40.69 4.81 17.91
CA LYS A 7 -41.75 5.68 18.40
C LYS A 7 -41.28 7.13 18.44
N GLY A 8 -42.04 8.01 17.82
CA GLY A 8 -41.85 9.43 17.90
C GLY A 8 -40.60 9.97 17.22
N ALA A 9 -40.22 9.46 16.03
CA ALA A 9 -39.09 9.99 15.28
C ALA A 9 -39.43 11.35 14.67
N ARG A 10 -38.61 12.38 15.02
CA ARG A 10 -38.81 13.80 14.64
C ARG A 10 -37.55 14.43 14.06
N GLU A 11 -36.50 13.65 13.78
CA GLU A 11 -35.24 14.16 13.25
C GLU A 11 -35.42 14.86 11.90
N ASN A 12 -34.83 16.03 11.73
CA ASN A 12 -34.93 16.88 10.53
C ASN A 12 -36.42 17.20 10.17
N ASN A 13 -36.89 16.66 9.04
CA ASN A 13 -38.27 16.90 8.54
C ASN A 13 -39.26 15.80 8.93
N LEU A 14 -38.87 14.81 9.75
CA LEU A 14 -39.77 13.73 10.16
C LEU A 14 -40.89 14.22 11.07
N LYS A 15 -42.10 13.73 10.82
CA LYS A 15 -43.33 14.15 11.51
C LYS A 15 -43.82 13.11 12.51
N ASN A 16 -43.05 12.93 13.60
CA ASN A 16 -43.45 12.04 14.70
C ASN A 16 -43.75 10.60 14.24
N ILE A 17 -42.84 10.02 13.44
CA ILE A 17 -43.04 8.70 12.84
C ILE A 17 -43.05 7.62 13.92
N ASN A 18 -44.09 6.73 13.80
CA ASN A 18 -44.19 5.49 14.55
C ASN A 18 -44.26 4.33 13.54
N ILE A 19 -43.31 3.40 13.61
CA ILE A 19 -43.22 2.27 12.68
C ILE A 19 -42.57 1.05 13.32
N GLU A 20 -43.01 -0.13 12.92
CA GLU A 20 -42.40 -1.41 13.26
C GLU A 20 -41.75 -2.02 12.03
N LEU A 21 -40.47 -2.33 12.11
CA LEU A 21 -39.67 -2.92 11.04
C LEU A 21 -39.32 -4.38 11.41
N PRO A 22 -39.48 -5.35 10.49
CA PRO A 22 -39.14 -6.74 10.76
C PRO A 22 -37.63 -6.93 10.80
N LYS A 23 -37.10 -7.75 11.72
CA LYS A 23 -35.69 -8.14 11.74
C LYS A 23 -35.38 -9.25 10.74
N ASN A 24 -34.08 -9.39 10.42
CA ASN A 24 -33.55 -10.40 9.50
C ASN A 24 -34.26 -10.34 8.12
N LYS A 25 -34.48 -9.12 7.65
CA LYS A 25 -35.17 -8.82 6.39
C LYS A 25 -34.40 -7.76 5.61
N LEU A 26 -34.56 -7.78 4.29
CA LEU A 26 -34.17 -6.72 3.39
C LEU A 26 -35.27 -5.67 3.33
N ILE A 27 -35.08 -4.54 3.98
CA ILE A 27 -36.02 -3.43 4.10
C ILE A 27 -35.56 -2.33 3.16
N VAL A 28 -36.41 -1.89 2.25
CA VAL A 28 -36.13 -0.76 1.37
C VAL A 28 -36.93 0.46 1.81
N MET A 29 -36.25 1.58 2.00
CA MET A 29 -36.87 2.89 2.25
C MET A 29 -36.83 3.71 0.96
N THR A 30 -38.00 4.07 0.45
CA THR A 30 -38.15 4.80 -0.80
C THR A 30 -38.97 6.07 -0.62
N GLY A 31 -39.11 6.88 -1.66
CA GLY A 31 -39.86 8.13 -1.69
C GLY A 31 -39.11 9.21 -2.47
N VAL A 32 -39.70 10.38 -2.68
CA VAL A 32 -39.07 11.49 -3.42
C VAL A 32 -37.83 12.02 -2.71
N SER A 33 -36.94 12.66 -3.46
CA SER A 33 -35.76 13.29 -2.87
C SER A 33 -36.18 14.34 -1.84
N GLY A 34 -35.51 14.37 -0.66
CA GLY A 34 -35.88 15.27 0.44
C GLY A 34 -37.12 14.87 1.24
N SER A 35 -37.69 13.67 1.03
CA SER A 35 -38.89 13.20 1.78
C SER A 35 -38.60 12.78 3.23
N GLY A 36 -37.33 12.58 3.62
CA GLY A 36 -36.94 12.15 4.98
C GLY A 36 -36.43 10.72 5.08
N LYS A 37 -36.14 10.03 3.95
CA LYS A 37 -35.60 8.66 3.93
C LYS A 37 -34.30 8.54 4.72
N SER A 38 -33.31 9.36 4.37
CA SER A 38 -32.00 9.35 5.02
C SER A 38 -32.11 9.82 6.48
N SER A 39 -33.02 10.75 6.78
CA SER A 39 -33.29 11.18 8.16
C SER A 39 -33.80 10.04 9.05
N LEU A 40 -34.67 9.17 8.51
CA LEU A 40 -35.13 8.01 9.27
C LEU A 40 -34.06 6.91 9.34
N ALA A 41 -33.42 6.57 8.20
CA ALA A 41 -32.47 5.46 8.12
C ALA A 41 -31.14 5.77 8.84
N PHE A 42 -30.52 6.92 8.54
CA PHE A 42 -29.18 7.28 9.03
C PHE A 42 -29.23 8.16 10.28
N ASP A 43 -29.94 9.29 10.23
CA ASP A 43 -29.91 10.27 11.31
C ASP A 43 -30.72 9.81 12.54
N THR A 44 -31.64 8.84 12.38
CA THR A 44 -32.43 8.29 13.49
C THR A 44 -32.02 6.85 13.86
N ILE A 45 -32.23 5.87 12.96
CA ILE A 45 -32.07 4.43 13.31
C ILE A 45 -30.59 4.09 13.48
N PHE A 46 -29.73 4.43 12.50
CA PHE A 46 -28.29 4.14 12.58
C PHE A 46 -27.65 4.95 13.71
N ALA A 47 -27.94 6.25 13.82
CA ALA A 47 -27.39 7.11 14.84
C ALA A 47 -27.68 6.60 16.27
N GLU A 48 -28.90 6.17 16.55
CA GLU A 48 -29.27 5.60 17.86
C GLU A 48 -28.56 4.25 18.10
N GLY A 49 -28.45 3.40 17.07
CA GLY A 49 -27.72 2.13 17.18
C GLY A 49 -26.23 2.33 17.48
N GLN A 50 -25.59 3.28 16.79
CA GLN A 50 -24.20 3.66 17.02
C GLN A 50 -24.01 4.27 18.41
N ARG A 51 -24.91 5.18 18.84
CA ARG A 51 -24.87 5.79 20.17
C ARG A 51 -24.87 4.72 21.28
N ARG A 52 -25.79 3.76 21.21
CA ARG A 52 -25.87 2.65 22.18
C ARG A 52 -24.65 1.79 22.19
N TYR A 53 -24.06 1.51 21.01
CA TYR A 53 -22.81 0.78 20.92
C TYR A 53 -21.67 1.53 21.60
N VAL A 54 -21.52 2.83 21.31
CA VAL A 54 -20.48 3.68 21.92
C VAL A 54 -20.69 3.77 23.44
N GLU A 55 -21.93 3.89 23.92
CA GLU A 55 -22.23 3.91 25.35
C GLU A 55 -21.87 2.60 26.07
N SER A 56 -21.90 1.47 25.39
CA SER A 56 -21.49 0.18 25.93
C SER A 56 -19.98 0.03 26.13
N LEU A 57 -19.18 0.91 25.50
CA LEU A 57 -17.72 0.88 25.58
C LEU A 57 -17.22 1.51 26.91
N SER A 58 -15.97 1.22 27.28
CA SER A 58 -15.32 1.81 28.44
C SER A 58 -15.21 3.34 28.31
N ALA A 59 -15.18 4.05 29.45
CA ALA A 59 -15.06 5.51 29.48
C ALA A 59 -13.80 5.99 28.71
N TYR A 60 -12.72 5.23 28.78
CA TYR A 60 -11.48 5.51 28.03
C TYR A 60 -11.70 5.43 26.50
N ALA A 61 -12.31 4.37 26.00
CA ALA A 61 -12.59 4.21 24.57
C ALA A 61 -13.52 5.31 24.03
N ARG A 62 -14.52 5.75 24.83
CA ARG A 62 -15.45 6.83 24.44
C ARG A 62 -14.75 8.18 24.22
N GLN A 63 -13.67 8.48 24.94
CA GLN A 63 -12.91 9.73 24.75
C GLN A 63 -12.25 9.84 23.38
N PHE A 64 -11.90 8.70 22.75
CA PHE A 64 -11.29 8.67 21.41
C PHE A 64 -12.30 8.65 20.27
N ILE A 65 -13.48 8.08 20.49
CA ILE A 65 -14.50 7.93 19.43
C ILE A 65 -15.36 9.20 19.30
N GLY A 66 -15.42 10.00 20.34
CA GLY A 66 -16.30 11.17 20.43
C GLY A 66 -17.73 10.79 20.84
N GLY A 67 -18.48 11.75 21.37
CA GLY A 67 -19.90 11.58 21.69
C GLY A 67 -20.76 11.69 20.43
N THR A 68 -21.70 10.78 20.25
CA THR A 68 -22.77 10.93 19.26
C THR A 68 -23.97 11.60 19.94
N GLU A 69 -24.51 12.64 19.32
CA GLU A 69 -25.75 13.29 19.80
C GLU A 69 -26.92 12.28 19.74
N LYS A 70 -27.83 12.41 20.71
CA LYS A 70 -29.03 11.57 20.73
C LYS A 70 -30.00 12.09 19.66
N PRO A 71 -30.44 11.25 18.72
CA PRO A 71 -31.44 11.68 17.73
C PRO A 71 -32.78 12.04 18.42
N ASP A 72 -33.53 12.93 17.78
CA ASP A 72 -34.88 13.32 18.24
C ASP A 72 -35.90 12.20 17.98
N VAL A 73 -35.93 11.28 18.92
CA VAL A 73 -36.83 10.12 18.92
C VAL A 73 -37.23 9.77 20.36
N ASP A 74 -38.48 9.40 20.59
CA ASP A 74 -38.95 9.00 21.91
C ASP A 74 -38.31 7.70 22.37
N SER A 75 -38.40 6.65 21.55
CA SER A 75 -37.72 5.37 21.81
C SER A 75 -37.51 4.55 20.53
N ILE A 76 -36.44 3.76 20.50
CA ILE A 76 -36.24 2.68 19.52
C ILE A 76 -35.94 1.40 20.28
N GLU A 77 -36.76 0.38 20.12
CA GLU A 77 -36.56 -0.92 20.75
C GLU A 77 -36.08 -1.94 19.73
N GLY A 78 -35.36 -2.95 20.16
CA GLY A 78 -34.93 -4.07 19.31
C GLY A 78 -33.76 -3.79 18.39
N LEU A 79 -33.02 -2.68 18.53
CA LEU A 79 -31.82 -2.42 17.70
C LEU A 79 -30.72 -3.46 17.93
N SER A 80 -30.08 -3.87 16.84
CA SER A 80 -28.82 -4.60 16.82
C SER A 80 -27.64 -3.63 16.66
N PRO A 81 -26.38 -4.05 16.89
CA PRO A 81 -25.23 -3.26 16.50
C PRO A 81 -25.35 -2.82 15.03
N SER A 82 -25.13 -1.53 14.74
CA SER A 82 -25.42 -0.95 13.44
C SER A 82 -24.13 -0.53 12.71
N ILE A 83 -24.11 -0.78 11.41
CA ILE A 83 -23.01 -0.40 10.49
C ILE A 83 -23.63 0.38 9.32
N SER A 84 -23.10 1.58 9.04
CA SER A 84 -23.49 2.35 7.86
C SER A 84 -22.52 2.15 6.69
N ILE A 85 -23.08 2.12 5.49
CA ILE A 85 -22.32 2.09 4.24
C ILE A 85 -22.84 3.25 3.37
N ASP A 86 -22.26 4.42 3.59
CA ASP A 86 -22.59 5.67 2.90
C ASP A 86 -21.63 6.00 1.75
N GLN A 87 -22.00 7.01 0.93
CA GLN A 87 -21.15 7.48 -0.17
C GLN A 87 -20.15 8.59 0.24
N LYS A 88 -20.34 9.22 1.40
CA LYS A 88 -19.68 10.49 1.74
C LYS A 88 -18.24 10.38 2.20
N SER A 89 -17.77 9.22 2.64
CA SER A 89 -16.43 9.08 3.21
C SER A 89 -15.43 8.52 2.20
N THR A 90 -14.74 9.38 1.47
CA THR A 90 -13.52 9.02 0.73
C THR A 90 -12.34 9.00 1.69
N ASN A 91 -11.57 7.91 1.69
CA ASN A 91 -10.35 7.81 2.50
C ASN A 91 -9.26 8.67 1.87
N LYS A 92 -8.83 9.73 2.57
CA LYS A 92 -7.77 10.65 2.12
C LYS A 92 -6.34 10.18 2.46
N ASN A 93 -6.18 8.95 2.93
CA ASN A 93 -4.85 8.45 3.25
C ASN A 93 -4.13 7.95 1.97
N PRO A 94 -3.02 8.59 1.53
CA PRO A 94 -2.32 8.24 0.29
C PRO A 94 -1.72 6.82 0.30
N ARG A 95 -1.64 6.19 1.47
CA ARG A 95 -1.20 4.80 1.60
C ARG A 95 -2.33 3.79 1.48
N SER A 96 -3.58 4.22 1.46
CA SER A 96 -4.72 3.34 1.29
C SER A 96 -4.93 2.97 -0.18
N THR A 97 -5.03 1.68 -0.46
CA THR A 97 -5.34 1.14 -1.80
C THR A 97 -6.56 0.24 -1.72
N VAL A 98 -7.13 -0.11 -2.87
CA VAL A 98 -8.21 -1.12 -2.94
C VAL A 98 -7.78 -2.39 -2.22
N GLY A 99 -6.55 -2.86 -2.46
CA GLY A 99 -6.01 -4.07 -1.81
C GLY A 99 -5.92 -4.01 -0.29
N THR A 100 -5.60 -2.83 0.29
CA THR A 100 -5.51 -2.67 1.75
C THR A 100 -6.89 -2.50 2.40
N ILE A 101 -7.83 -1.82 1.74
CA ILE A 101 -9.19 -1.64 2.26
C ILE A 101 -9.95 -2.97 2.26
N THR A 102 -9.72 -3.81 1.25
CA THR A 102 -10.35 -5.13 1.13
C THR A 102 -9.63 -6.22 1.91
N GLU A 103 -8.49 -5.89 2.56
CA GLU A 103 -7.59 -6.82 3.23
C GLU A 103 -6.96 -7.88 2.30
N ILE A 104 -7.27 -7.88 1.01
CA ILE A 104 -6.71 -8.83 0.04
C ILE A 104 -5.18 -8.73 -0.01
N TYR A 105 -4.64 -7.51 0.11
CA TYR A 105 -3.21 -7.29 0.12
C TYR A 105 -2.52 -7.97 1.31
N ASP A 106 -3.17 -8.05 2.47
CA ASP A 106 -2.62 -8.73 3.65
C ASP A 106 -2.52 -10.23 3.44
N TYR A 107 -3.53 -10.83 2.80
CA TYR A 107 -3.48 -12.24 2.40
C TYR A 107 -2.44 -12.50 1.29
N LEU A 108 -2.28 -11.58 0.32
CA LEU A 108 -1.23 -11.71 -0.70
C LEU A 108 0.16 -11.66 -0.06
N ARG A 109 0.41 -10.76 0.91
CA ARG A 109 1.68 -10.72 1.65
C ARG A 109 1.97 -12.04 2.36
N LEU A 110 0.94 -12.62 2.97
CA LEU A 110 1.06 -13.93 3.62
C LEU A 110 1.34 -15.04 2.58
N LEU A 111 0.67 -15.03 1.45
CA LEU A 111 0.89 -15.98 0.36
C LEU A 111 2.33 -15.92 -0.15
N PHE A 112 2.86 -14.71 -0.44
CA PHE A 112 4.24 -14.54 -0.88
C PHE A 112 5.28 -14.94 0.18
N ALA A 113 4.99 -14.72 1.45
CA ALA A 113 5.85 -15.15 2.54
C ALA A 113 5.91 -16.69 2.68
N ARG A 114 4.85 -17.39 2.29
CA ARG A 114 4.74 -18.85 2.47
C ARG A 114 5.20 -19.65 1.26
N ILE A 115 4.86 -19.22 0.04
CA ILE A 115 5.14 -19.97 -1.20
C ILE A 115 5.91 -19.14 -2.24
N GLY A 116 6.30 -17.91 -1.93
CA GLY A 116 7.08 -17.07 -2.82
C GLY A 116 8.51 -17.61 -2.97
N VAL A 117 9.01 -17.63 -4.20
CA VAL A 117 10.37 -18.04 -4.51
C VAL A 117 11.20 -16.81 -4.86
N PRO A 118 12.23 -16.45 -4.08
CA PRO A 118 13.11 -15.35 -4.39
C PRO A 118 14.10 -15.72 -5.49
N TYR A 119 14.44 -14.74 -6.33
CA TYR A 119 15.40 -14.88 -7.42
C TYR A 119 16.53 -13.86 -7.31
N CYS A 120 17.73 -14.27 -7.68
CA CYS A 120 18.84 -13.35 -7.83
C CYS A 120 18.59 -12.38 -8.99
N PRO A 121 18.66 -11.05 -8.77
CA PRO A 121 18.40 -10.06 -9.84
C PRO A 121 19.42 -10.13 -10.97
N THR A 122 20.65 -10.54 -10.67
CA THR A 122 21.76 -10.63 -11.63
C THR A 122 21.76 -11.95 -12.38
N HIS A 123 21.70 -13.07 -11.67
CA HIS A 123 21.86 -14.40 -12.26
C HIS A 123 20.52 -15.04 -12.68
N LYS A 124 19.37 -14.48 -12.27
CA LYS A 124 18.02 -14.99 -12.60
C LYS A 124 17.77 -16.44 -12.16
N ILE A 125 18.50 -16.91 -11.15
CA ILE A 125 18.32 -18.24 -10.55
C ILE A 125 17.51 -18.12 -9.27
N PRO A 126 16.70 -19.14 -8.92
CA PRO A 126 15.99 -19.17 -7.64
C PRO A 126 16.99 -19.27 -6.49
N ILE A 127 16.66 -18.62 -5.40
CA ILE A 127 17.42 -18.63 -4.17
C ILE A 127 16.64 -19.45 -3.14
N LYS A 128 17.32 -20.37 -2.47
CA LYS A 128 16.74 -21.18 -1.40
C LYS A 128 17.51 -20.96 -0.11
N SER A 129 16.82 -20.97 1.02
CA SER A 129 17.41 -21.19 2.33
C SER A 129 17.37 -22.70 2.62
N GLN A 130 18.34 -23.17 3.38
CA GLN A 130 18.43 -24.55 3.81
C GLN A 130 18.73 -24.56 5.30
N SER A 131 18.02 -25.35 6.09
CA SER A 131 18.38 -25.54 7.48
C SER A 131 19.74 -26.25 7.59
N ILE A 132 20.45 -26.08 8.71
CA ILE A 132 21.72 -26.77 8.96
C ILE A 132 21.54 -28.28 8.83
N GLU A 133 20.38 -28.80 9.29
CA GLU A 133 20.06 -30.22 9.18
C GLU A 133 19.88 -30.67 7.71
N GLU A 134 19.18 -29.89 6.88
CA GLU A 134 19.06 -30.17 5.43
C GLU A 134 20.40 -30.12 4.72
N MET A 135 21.26 -29.14 5.04
CA MET A 135 22.64 -29.06 4.52
C MET A 135 23.45 -30.29 4.90
N THR A 136 23.37 -30.69 6.19
CA THR A 136 24.04 -31.90 6.71
C THR A 136 23.57 -33.15 5.98
N ASN A 137 22.25 -33.33 5.86
CA ASN A 137 21.69 -34.50 5.17
C ASN A 137 22.14 -34.58 3.72
N LYS A 138 22.20 -33.44 3.03
CA LYS A 138 22.64 -33.37 1.64
C LYS A 138 24.12 -33.70 1.49
N ILE A 139 24.98 -33.31 2.44
CA ILE A 139 26.40 -33.66 2.43
C ILE A 139 26.60 -35.12 2.76
N MET A 140 25.78 -35.71 3.63
CA MET A 140 25.81 -37.13 3.93
C MET A 140 25.52 -38.03 2.71
N GLU A 141 24.91 -37.51 1.62
CA GLU A 141 24.73 -38.25 0.37
C GLU A 141 26.07 -38.56 -0.33
N TYR A 142 27.15 -37.84 0.01
CA TYR A 142 28.50 -38.04 -0.55
C TYR A 142 29.34 -39.01 0.26
N ASP A 143 28.77 -40.06 0.77
CA ASP A 143 29.44 -41.07 1.62
C ASP A 143 30.75 -41.60 0.98
N GLY A 144 31.81 -41.71 1.79
CA GLY A 144 33.15 -42.12 1.37
C GLY A 144 33.98 -41.04 0.64
N LYS A 145 33.42 -39.87 0.30
CA LYS A 145 34.14 -38.78 -0.35
C LYS A 145 34.89 -37.89 0.65
N LYS A 146 36.04 -37.35 0.22
CA LYS A 146 36.78 -36.33 0.98
C LYS A 146 36.18 -34.98 0.71
N ILE A 147 35.89 -34.25 1.78
CA ILE A 147 35.33 -32.93 1.70
C ILE A 147 36.19 -31.92 2.47
N SER A 148 36.19 -30.67 2.02
CA SER A 148 36.61 -29.52 2.82
C SER A 148 35.42 -28.63 3.09
N ILE A 149 35.20 -28.28 4.37
CA ILE A 149 34.16 -27.36 4.81
C ILE A 149 34.79 -25.99 4.99
N LEU A 150 34.26 -25.00 4.29
CA LEU A 150 34.85 -23.66 4.19
C LEU A 150 33.83 -22.62 4.61
N SER A 151 34.26 -21.58 5.32
CA SER A 151 33.46 -20.42 5.67
C SER A 151 33.83 -19.22 4.80
N PRO A 152 32.97 -18.78 3.85
CA PRO A 152 33.29 -17.68 2.92
C PRO A 152 33.10 -16.33 3.61
N ILE A 153 34.17 -15.81 4.25
CA ILE A 153 34.15 -14.55 4.99
C ILE A 153 34.22 -13.33 4.07
N ILE A 154 34.98 -13.40 2.96
CA ILE A 154 35.09 -12.35 1.95
C ILE A 154 34.79 -12.94 0.57
N HIS A 155 33.93 -12.27 -0.19
CA HIS A 155 33.58 -12.73 -1.54
C HIS A 155 33.40 -11.57 -2.52
N GLY A 156 34.39 -11.39 -3.40
CA GLY A 156 34.37 -10.37 -4.44
C GLY A 156 34.50 -8.94 -3.92
N GLU A 157 35.12 -8.74 -2.77
CA GLU A 157 35.30 -7.43 -2.12
C GLU A 157 36.72 -6.91 -2.31
N LYS A 158 36.87 -5.58 -2.31
CA LYS A 158 38.17 -4.91 -2.40
C LYS A 158 38.62 -4.51 -1.00
N GLY A 159 39.87 -4.76 -0.67
CA GLY A 159 40.46 -4.38 0.63
C GLY A 159 41.70 -5.17 0.95
N MET A 160 42.33 -4.87 2.09
CA MET A 160 43.44 -5.67 2.64
C MET A 160 42.93 -6.77 3.58
N HIS A 161 41.69 -6.66 4.07
CA HIS A 161 41.01 -7.65 4.91
C HIS A 161 41.79 -8.16 6.13
N GLU A 162 42.65 -7.28 6.67
CA GLU A 162 43.56 -7.60 7.79
C GLU A 162 42.77 -7.95 9.06
N GLU A 163 41.64 -7.25 9.32
CA GLU A 163 40.83 -7.44 10.51
C GLU A 163 40.15 -8.81 10.48
N GLU A 164 39.56 -9.19 9.36
CA GLU A 164 38.86 -10.48 9.18
C GLU A 164 39.86 -11.65 9.25
N ILE A 165 41.05 -11.49 8.70
CA ILE A 165 42.12 -12.50 8.77
C ILE A 165 42.65 -12.65 10.19
N GLU A 166 42.84 -11.54 10.92
CA GLU A 166 43.29 -11.57 12.30
C GLU A 166 42.22 -12.17 13.23
N ASP A 167 40.93 -11.92 12.99
CA ASP A 167 39.85 -12.52 13.76
C ASP A 167 39.74 -14.03 13.51
N ALA A 168 39.95 -14.49 12.29
CA ALA A 168 40.08 -15.92 11.98
C ALA A 168 41.25 -16.56 12.76
N LYS A 169 42.41 -15.90 12.82
CA LYS A 169 43.58 -16.36 13.59
C LYS A 169 43.30 -16.42 15.09
N LYS A 170 42.69 -15.38 15.66
CA LYS A 170 42.27 -15.34 17.08
C LYS A 170 41.28 -16.44 17.43
N SER A 171 40.43 -16.82 16.47
CA SER A 171 39.48 -17.91 16.62
C SER A 171 40.09 -19.31 16.48
N GLY A 172 41.42 -19.41 16.26
CA GLY A 172 42.17 -20.66 16.23
C GLY A 172 42.23 -21.36 14.88
N TYR A 173 41.75 -20.73 13.80
CA TYR A 173 41.86 -21.30 12.46
C TYR A 173 43.24 -21.08 11.89
N THR A 174 43.80 -22.14 11.29
CA THR A 174 45.21 -22.14 10.82
C THR A 174 45.33 -22.06 9.30
N LYS A 175 44.23 -22.29 8.55
CA LYS A 175 44.23 -22.35 7.09
C LYS A 175 43.12 -21.52 6.48
N LEU A 176 43.48 -20.81 5.40
CA LEU A 176 42.56 -20.06 4.55
C LEU A 176 42.60 -20.60 3.12
N ARG A 177 41.55 -20.32 2.36
CA ARG A 177 41.56 -20.41 0.90
C ARG A 177 41.44 -18.98 0.34
N VAL A 178 42.50 -18.48 -0.26
CA VAL A 178 42.58 -17.14 -0.86
C VAL A 178 42.57 -17.27 -2.38
N ASN A 179 41.54 -16.72 -3.04
CA ASN A 179 41.39 -16.78 -4.49
C ASN A 179 41.53 -18.22 -5.08
N GLY A 180 41.01 -19.21 -4.35
CA GLY A 180 41.05 -20.62 -4.72
C GLY A 180 42.30 -21.39 -4.25
N SER A 181 43.33 -20.72 -3.76
CA SER A 181 44.57 -21.35 -3.27
C SER A 181 44.56 -21.49 -1.76
N PHE A 182 44.96 -22.66 -1.24
CA PHE A 182 45.08 -22.89 0.20
C PHE A 182 46.40 -22.30 0.71
N VAL A 183 46.33 -21.49 1.76
CA VAL A 183 47.44 -20.87 2.45
C VAL A 183 47.31 -21.04 3.96
N ASN A 184 48.44 -21.01 4.72
CA ASN A 184 48.33 -20.91 6.17
C ASN A 184 48.10 -19.45 6.57
N VAL A 185 47.39 -19.23 7.67
CA VAL A 185 47.11 -17.87 8.17
C VAL A 185 48.40 -17.10 8.52
N ASP A 186 49.47 -17.82 8.88
CA ASP A 186 50.76 -17.24 9.23
C ASP A 186 51.70 -17.05 8.04
N ASP A 187 51.31 -17.49 6.84
CA ASP A 187 52.13 -17.32 5.64
C ASP A 187 52.04 -15.87 5.13
N ASP A 188 53.11 -15.34 4.58
CA ASP A 188 53.11 -14.03 3.90
C ASP A 188 52.43 -14.14 2.54
N PHE A 189 51.14 -13.74 2.48
CA PHE A 189 50.44 -13.54 1.22
C PHE A 189 49.98 -12.09 1.08
N THR A 190 50.11 -11.55 -0.12
CA THR A 190 49.79 -10.15 -0.40
C THR A 190 48.44 -10.01 -1.08
N LEU A 191 47.54 -9.21 -0.48
CA LEU A 191 46.30 -8.76 -1.10
C LEU A 191 46.51 -7.39 -1.74
N GLU A 192 45.85 -7.15 -2.85
CA GLU A 192 45.92 -5.86 -3.55
C GLU A 192 44.67 -5.03 -3.21
N LYS A 193 44.85 -3.86 -2.56
CA LYS A 193 43.75 -2.98 -2.09
C LYS A 193 42.68 -2.68 -3.14
N ASN A 194 42.99 -2.70 -4.43
CA ASN A 194 42.07 -2.34 -5.52
C ASN A 194 41.52 -3.56 -6.27
N LYS A 195 41.96 -4.76 -5.94
CA LYS A 195 41.52 -6.02 -6.53
C LYS A 195 40.40 -6.64 -5.70
N LYS A 196 39.55 -7.38 -6.35
CA LYS A 196 38.50 -8.15 -5.66
C LYS A 196 39.06 -9.49 -5.26
N ASP A 197 38.99 -9.80 -3.98
CA ASP A 197 39.46 -11.05 -3.42
C ASP A 197 38.33 -11.91 -2.88
N ASN A 198 38.55 -13.22 -2.81
CA ASN A 198 37.72 -14.21 -2.14
C ASN A 198 38.56 -14.87 -1.06
N ILE A 199 38.06 -14.86 0.17
CA ILE A 199 38.74 -15.46 1.32
C ILE A 199 37.75 -16.35 2.07
N ASP A 200 38.10 -17.63 2.18
CA ASP A 200 37.35 -18.59 2.95
C ASP A 200 38.23 -19.13 4.09
N ILE A 201 37.67 -19.26 5.28
CA ILE A 201 38.29 -19.97 6.39
C ILE A 201 38.07 -21.46 6.18
N VAL A 202 39.11 -22.27 6.29
CA VAL A 202 39.01 -23.74 6.29
C VAL A 202 38.57 -24.18 7.69
N ILE A 203 37.29 -24.58 7.81
CA ILE A 203 36.74 -25.08 9.06
C ILE A 203 37.28 -26.48 9.35
N ASP A 204 37.07 -27.38 8.38
CA ASP A 204 37.52 -28.77 8.52
C ASP A 204 37.78 -29.45 7.18
N LYS A 205 38.51 -30.58 7.23
CA LYS A 205 38.76 -31.52 6.12
C LYS A 205 38.57 -32.94 6.62
N LEU A 206 37.55 -33.62 6.13
CA LEU A 206 37.22 -34.95 6.56
C LEU A 206 36.71 -35.82 5.40
N THR A 207 36.52 -37.11 5.67
CA THR A 207 35.82 -38.03 4.76
C THR A 207 34.40 -38.22 5.28
N VAL A 208 33.41 -38.08 4.40
CA VAL A 208 31.99 -38.25 4.79
C VAL A 208 31.76 -39.68 5.19
N ALA A 209 31.28 -39.89 6.40
CA ALA A 209 30.88 -41.18 6.94
C ALA A 209 29.77 -41.00 7.97
N SER A 210 29.00 -42.05 8.24
CA SER A 210 27.84 -41.99 9.13
C SER A 210 28.15 -41.57 10.56
N ASP A 211 29.33 -41.87 11.06
CA ASP A 211 29.86 -41.49 12.36
C ASP A 211 30.35 -40.04 12.44
N GLU A 212 30.64 -39.43 11.32
CA GLU A 212 31.05 -38.01 11.22
C GLU A 212 29.87 -37.03 11.12
N ARG A 213 28.62 -37.47 11.10
CA ARG A 213 27.43 -36.63 10.90
C ARG A 213 27.35 -35.50 11.91
N SER A 214 27.60 -35.75 13.20
CA SER A 214 27.54 -34.70 14.24
C SER A 214 28.63 -33.65 14.04
N ARG A 215 29.83 -34.07 13.64
CA ARG A 215 30.96 -33.17 13.35
C ARG A 215 30.66 -32.28 12.14
N ILE A 216 30.13 -32.86 11.06
CA ILE A 216 29.71 -32.09 9.88
C ILE A 216 28.64 -31.07 10.25
N PHE A 217 27.67 -31.41 11.10
CA PHE A 217 26.65 -30.50 11.59
C PHE A 217 27.25 -29.32 12.37
N GLU A 218 28.16 -29.56 13.29
CA GLU A 218 28.84 -28.53 14.08
C GLU A 218 29.71 -27.62 13.21
N ASP A 219 30.42 -28.16 12.21
CA ASP A 219 31.24 -27.43 11.27
C ASP A 219 30.39 -26.52 10.36
N ILE A 220 29.22 -26.98 9.90
CA ILE A 220 28.25 -26.16 9.16
C ILE A 220 27.74 -25.02 10.04
N GLU A 221 27.37 -25.32 11.29
CA GLU A 221 26.91 -24.29 12.23
C GLU A 221 27.99 -23.23 12.48
N ALA A 222 29.25 -23.65 12.67
CA ALA A 222 30.39 -22.75 12.85
C ALA A 222 30.59 -21.86 11.62
N SER A 223 30.56 -22.44 10.41
CA SER A 223 30.66 -21.69 9.17
C SER A 223 29.54 -20.66 9.02
N CYS A 224 28.29 -21.08 9.24
CA CYS A 224 27.11 -20.21 9.14
C CYS A 224 27.18 -19.03 10.12
N LYS A 225 27.68 -19.22 11.32
CA LYS A 225 27.89 -18.14 12.31
C LYS A 225 28.89 -17.10 11.83
N MET A 226 30.01 -17.52 11.21
CA MET A 226 31.09 -16.62 10.75
C MET A 226 30.77 -15.95 9.40
N ALA A 227 30.21 -16.70 8.45
CA ALA A 227 29.96 -16.23 7.09
C ALA A 227 28.50 -15.83 6.85
N ASN A 228 27.83 -15.25 7.86
CA ASN A 228 26.48 -14.73 7.75
C ASN A 228 25.44 -15.73 7.17
N GLY A 229 25.54 -16.98 7.62
CA GLY A 229 24.63 -18.07 7.23
C GLY A 229 25.09 -18.84 5.98
N LYS A 230 26.31 -18.67 5.51
CA LYS A 230 26.85 -19.38 4.34
C LYS A 230 27.87 -20.44 4.72
N VAL A 231 27.94 -21.50 3.92
CA VAL A 231 28.96 -22.55 3.97
C VAL A 231 29.32 -22.98 2.55
N VAL A 232 30.59 -23.29 2.32
CA VAL A 232 31.10 -23.80 1.05
C VAL A 232 31.68 -25.18 1.29
N PHE A 233 31.27 -26.15 0.48
CA PHE A 233 31.84 -27.50 0.48
C PHE A 233 32.67 -27.69 -0.79
N LEU A 234 33.88 -28.16 -0.64
CA LEU A 234 34.72 -28.56 -1.74
C LEU A 234 34.80 -30.11 -1.73
N ILE A 235 34.21 -30.75 -2.73
CA ILE A 235 34.13 -32.21 -2.86
C ILE A 235 34.82 -32.57 -4.16
N ASP A 236 35.97 -33.24 -4.06
CA ASP A 236 36.89 -33.44 -5.21
C ASP A 236 37.24 -32.06 -5.86
N GLU A 237 36.73 -31.80 -7.08
CA GLU A 237 36.90 -30.50 -7.77
C GLU A 237 35.58 -29.69 -7.85
N GLU A 238 34.51 -30.19 -7.27
CA GLU A 238 33.20 -29.54 -7.27
C GLU A 238 33.04 -28.64 -6.04
N GLU A 239 32.61 -27.40 -6.27
CA GLU A 239 32.28 -26.44 -5.21
C GLU A 239 30.77 -26.33 -5.03
N ILE A 240 30.26 -26.66 -3.85
CA ILE A 240 28.85 -26.56 -3.48
C ILE A 240 28.69 -25.46 -2.43
N VAL A 241 27.97 -24.40 -2.78
CA VAL A 241 27.64 -23.31 -1.84
C VAL A 241 26.23 -23.53 -1.32
N MET A 242 26.08 -23.58 0.00
CA MET A 242 24.80 -23.65 0.69
C MET A 242 24.62 -22.46 1.63
N SER A 243 23.39 -22.13 1.96
CA SER A 243 23.10 -20.99 2.85
C SER A 243 21.87 -21.24 3.70
N GLU A 244 21.99 -20.92 4.98
CA GLU A 244 20.88 -20.85 5.92
C GLU A 244 19.95 -19.66 5.62
N LYS A 245 20.47 -18.64 4.97
CA LYS A 245 19.70 -17.47 4.51
C LYS A 245 19.42 -17.58 3.01
N TYR A 246 18.39 -16.87 2.55
CA TYR A 246 18.11 -16.74 1.13
C TYR A 246 19.25 -15.99 0.43
N ALA A 247 20.26 -16.68 -0.05
CA ALA A 247 21.44 -16.12 -0.69
C ALA A 247 21.74 -16.77 -2.05
N CYS A 248 22.26 -15.97 -2.99
CA CYS A 248 22.70 -16.46 -4.28
C CYS A 248 24.01 -17.21 -4.14
N ASN A 249 24.12 -18.39 -4.74
CA ASN A 249 25.36 -19.18 -4.75
C ASN A 249 26.43 -18.67 -5.73
N LYS A 250 26.11 -17.67 -6.58
CA LYS A 250 27.01 -17.11 -7.59
C LYS A 250 27.46 -15.67 -7.31
N CYS A 251 26.87 -15.01 -6.31
CA CYS A 251 27.24 -13.65 -5.91
C CYS A 251 26.82 -13.38 -4.46
N ASN A 252 27.17 -12.19 -3.93
CA ASN A 252 26.85 -11.79 -2.55
C ASN A 252 25.39 -11.33 -2.36
N TYR A 253 24.51 -11.46 -3.37
CA TYR A 253 23.13 -11.08 -3.21
C TYR A 253 22.42 -12.01 -2.23
N SER A 254 21.81 -11.42 -1.21
CA SER A 254 20.94 -12.12 -0.26
C SER A 254 19.67 -11.31 -0.04
N ILE A 255 18.59 -12.00 0.31
CA ILE A 255 17.33 -11.38 0.69
C ILE A 255 17.02 -11.79 2.15
N PRO A 256 16.43 -10.90 2.96
CA PRO A 256 15.96 -11.25 4.30
C PRO A 256 14.96 -12.40 4.26
N GLU A 257 14.71 -13.02 5.40
CA GLU A 257 13.67 -14.02 5.56
C GLU A 257 12.33 -13.52 5.00
N LEU A 258 11.61 -14.43 4.31
CA LEU A 258 10.34 -14.10 3.66
C LEU A 258 9.21 -13.99 4.68
N GLU A 259 9.14 -12.87 5.38
CA GLU A 259 8.06 -12.55 6.30
C GLU A 259 7.01 -11.65 5.64
N PRO A 260 5.74 -11.68 6.07
CA PRO A 260 4.69 -10.82 5.51
C PRO A 260 5.01 -9.32 5.57
N ARG A 261 5.80 -8.88 6.58
CA ARG A 261 6.24 -7.47 6.70
C ARG A 261 7.19 -7.02 5.59
N LEU A 262 7.93 -7.95 4.97
CA LEU A 262 8.83 -7.69 3.85
C LEU A 262 8.04 -7.24 2.61
N PHE A 263 6.83 -7.75 2.42
CA PHE A 263 5.95 -7.43 1.30
C PHE A 263 5.03 -6.24 1.56
N SER A 264 5.18 -5.54 2.69
CA SER A 264 4.34 -4.40 3.06
C SER A 264 4.98 -3.08 2.67
N PHE A 265 4.30 -2.29 1.85
CA PHE A 265 4.71 -0.91 1.56
C PHE A 265 4.42 0.07 2.74
N ASN A 266 3.71 -0.38 3.78
CA ASN A 266 3.50 0.36 5.02
C ASN A 266 4.54 0.01 6.10
N SER A 267 5.44 -0.94 5.83
CA SER A 267 6.52 -1.36 6.72
C SER A 267 7.87 -0.86 6.21
N PRO A 268 8.78 -0.38 7.07
CA PRO A 268 10.14 0.02 6.67
C PRO A 268 10.95 -1.09 5.99
N TYR A 269 10.61 -2.35 6.28
CA TYR A 269 11.28 -3.52 5.69
C TYR A 269 11.01 -3.66 4.20
N GLY A 270 9.76 -3.42 3.75
CA GLY A 270 9.36 -3.58 2.36
C GLY A 270 9.18 -2.29 1.59
N ALA A 271 8.90 -1.17 2.27
CA ALA A 271 8.65 0.12 1.64
C ALA A 271 9.88 0.67 0.91
N CYS A 272 9.66 1.25 -0.25
CA CYS A 272 10.70 2.01 -0.97
C CYS A 272 11.31 3.08 -0.06
N ASP A 273 12.63 3.10 0.07
CA ASP A 273 13.35 4.02 0.97
C ASP A 273 13.17 5.48 0.59
N GLU A 274 12.89 5.75 -0.69
CA GLU A 274 12.77 7.11 -1.21
C GLU A 274 11.37 7.70 -0.99
N CYS A 275 10.30 7.01 -1.41
CA CYS A 275 8.92 7.49 -1.25
C CYS A 275 8.23 6.95 0.01
N LYS A 276 8.93 6.15 0.83
CA LYS A 276 8.39 5.55 2.06
C LYS A 276 7.05 4.81 1.86
N GLY A 277 6.92 4.15 0.70
CA GLY A 277 5.75 3.34 0.38
C GLY A 277 4.56 4.11 -0.23
N ILE A 278 4.70 5.40 -0.53
CA ILE A 278 3.61 6.19 -1.15
C ILE A 278 3.49 5.89 -2.66
N GLY A 279 4.62 5.62 -3.33
CA GLY A 279 4.68 5.37 -4.78
C GLY A 279 4.85 6.63 -5.62
N THR A 280 4.50 7.78 -5.08
CA THR A 280 4.63 9.11 -5.69
C THR A 280 5.45 10.04 -4.84
N LYS A 281 5.88 11.16 -5.41
CA LYS A 281 6.55 12.26 -4.74
C LYS A 281 6.02 13.58 -5.26
N LEU A 282 5.95 14.56 -4.38
CA LEU A 282 5.69 15.93 -4.78
C LEU A 282 6.97 16.52 -5.37
N LYS A 283 6.89 17.00 -6.61
CA LYS A 283 7.96 17.70 -7.31
C LYS A 283 7.49 19.08 -7.74
N ILE A 284 8.38 20.06 -7.66
CA ILE A 284 8.13 21.40 -8.22
C ILE A 284 7.89 21.26 -9.72
N SER A 285 6.79 21.86 -10.19
CA SER A 285 6.41 21.88 -11.61
C SER A 285 6.87 23.15 -12.26
N GLU A 286 7.58 23.05 -13.40
CA GLU A 286 7.98 24.18 -14.22
C GLU A 286 6.75 25.02 -14.65
N ASP A 287 5.66 24.34 -15.06
CA ASP A 287 4.45 25.02 -15.52
C ASP A 287 3.70 25.75 -14.40
N LEU A 288 3.78 25.24 -13.14
CA LEU A 288 3.15 25.92 -12.01
C LEU A 288 3.98 27.09 -11.49
N ILE A 289 5.32 27.04 -11.57
CA ILE A 289 6.17 28.16 -11.19
C ILE A 289 6.26 29.23 -12.29
N MET A 290 5.98 28.84 -13.55
CA MET A 290 6.04 29.74 -14.73
C MET A 290 4.82 29.49 -15.65
N PRO A 291 3.59 29.80 -15.20
CA PRO A 291 2.37 29.46 -15.93
C PRO A 291 2.13 30.31 -17.15
N ASP A 292 2.57 31.56 -17.13
CA ASP A 292 2.36 32.55 -18.23
C ASP A 292 3.65 32.70 -19.04
N LYS A 293 3.72 32.00 -20.16
CA LYS A 293 4.88 31.99 -21.06
C LYS A 293 4.97 33.24 -21.96
N ASP A 294 3.95 34.08 -21.97
CA ASP A 294 3.96 35.39 -22.67
C ASP A 294 4.62 36.47 -21.83
N LYS A 295 4.73 36.28 -20.51
CA LYS A 295 5.45 37.19 -19.63
C LYS A 295 6.96 37.03 -19.74
N THR A 296 7.67 38.08 -19.29
CA THR A 296 9.12 38.10 -19.18
C THR A 296 9.56 37.87 -17.75
N LEU A 297 10.83 37.47 -17.52
CA LEU A 297 11.38 37.25 -16.18
C LEU A 297 11.31 38.53 -15.31
N ASN A 298 11.54 39.71 -15.89
CA ASN A 298 11.43 40.99 -15.19
C ASN A 298 9.98 41.37 -14.87
N HIS A 299 9.00 40.86 -15.60
CA HIS A 299 7.57 41.16 -15.41
C HIS A 299 6.80 40.00 -14.80
N GLY A 300 7.46 39.21 -13.92
CA GLY A 300 6.81 38.24 -13.07
C GLY A 300 6.38 36.95 -13.75
N ALA A 301 7.09 36.51 -14.79
CA ALA A 301 6.89 35.16 -15.35
C ALA A 301 7.15 34.05 -14.33
N LEU A 302 8.10 34.27 -13.40
CA LEU A 302 8.51 33.31 -12.38
C LEU A 302 7.84 33.66 -11.04
N LEU A 303 6.71 33.01 -10.73
CA LEU A 303 5.85 33.37 -9.59
C LEU A 303 6.52 33.33 -8.21
N PRO A 304 7.28 32.25 -7.84
CA PRO A 304 7.83 32.12 -6.49
C PRO A 304 8.97 33.11 -6.19
N ILE A 305 9.61 33.67 -7.24
CA ILE A 305 10.81 34.50 -7.12
C ILE A 305 10.67 35.66 -8.14
N ASN A 306 9.86 36.66 -7.81
CA ASN A 306 9.44 37.67 -8.80
C ASN A 306 9.77 39.11 -8.43
N ASN A 307 10.57 39.38 -7.42
CA ASN A 307 10.89 40.74 -7.01
C ASN A 307 12.36 40.97 -6.64
N ASP A 308 12.83 42.20 -6.81
CA ASP A 308 14.20 42.62 -6.58
C ASP A 308 14.67 42.56 -5.11
N ASN A 309 13.76 42.44 -4.16
CA ASN A 309 14.08 42.29 -2.74
C ASN A 309 14.44 40.84 -2.38
N ASN A 310 14.39 39.91 -3.33
CA ASN A 310 14.67 38.52 -3.13
C ASN A 310 16.11 38.21 -3.56
N LEU A 311 16.96 37.71 -2.64
CA LEU A 311 18.35 37.33 -2.91
C LEU A 311 18.48 36.34 -4.07
N TYR A 312 17.51 35.44 -4.20
CA TYR A 312 17.50 34.44 -5.29
C TYR A 312 17.21 35.07 -6.66
N PHE A 313 16.39 36.10 -6.69
CA PHE A 313 16.16 36.86 -7.94
C PHE A 313 17.39 37.67 -8.33
N SER A 314 18.12 38.23 -7.35
CA SER A 314 19.42 38.88 -7.58
C SER A 314 20.46 37.91 -8.14
N ALA A 315 20.51 36.68 -7.64
CA ALA A 315 21.38 35.65 -8.20
C ALA A 315 20.96 35.26 -9.62
N LEU A 316 19.65 35.11 -9.89
CA LEU A 316 19.10 34.82 -11.21
C LEU A 316 19.50 35.91 -12.24
N LYS A 317 19.43 37.20 -11.88
CA LYS A 317 19.88 38.30 -12.74
C LYS A 317 21.34 38.17 -13.18
N GLN A 318 22.21 37.78 -12.24
CA GLN A 318 23.64 37.58 -12.52
C GLN A 318 23.89 36.38 -13.43
N VAL A 319 23.15 35.30 -13.24
CA VAL A 319 23.18 34.12 -14.10
C VAL A 319 22.68 34.46 -15.50
N CYS A 320 21.54 35.16 -15.63
CA CYS A 320 21.01 35.59 -16.92
C CYS A 320 22.01 36.43 -17.69
N LYS A 321 22.69 37.37 -17.01
CA LYS A 321 23.76 38.18 -17.62
C LYS A 321 24.96 37.34 -18.10
N LYS A 322 25.38 36.33 -17.33
CA LYS A 322 26.53 35.46 -17.67
C LYS A 322 26.24 34.58 -18.88
N TYR A 323 25.01 34.02 -18.97
CA TYR A 323 24.61 33.08 -20.03
C TYR A 323 23.86 33.76 -21.18
N ASP A 324 23.93 35.08 -21.27
CA ASP A 324 23.28 35.89 -22.34
C ASP A 324 21.79 35.55 -22.48
N ILE A 325 21.07 35.54 -21.33
CA ILE A 325 19.63 35.36 -21.24
C ILE A 325 19.01 36.76 -21.06
N ASP A 326 18.30 37.23 -22.08
CA ASP A 326 17.57 38.48 -21.98
C ASP A 326 16.32 38.31 -21.13
N MET A 327 16.26 39.02 -20.00
CA MET A 327 15.18 38.93 -19.03
C MET A 327 13.89 39.68 -19.46
N ASP A 328 13.96 40.47 -20.53
CA ASP A 328 12.82 41.16 -21.11
C ASP A 328 12.23 40.46 -22.34
N THR A 329 12.82 39.33 -22.73
CA THR A 329 12.27 38.43 -23.73
C THR A 329 11.15 37.57 -23.12
N PRO A 330 9.96 37.43 -23.78
CA PRO A 330 8.92 36.49 -23.35
C PRO A 330 9.46 35.05 -23.21
N VAL A 331 9.10 34.38 -22.12
CA VAL A 331 9.64 33.04 -21.78
C VAL A 331 9.49 32.02 -22.91
N LYS A 332 8.39 32.08 -23.67
CA LYS A 332 8.16 31.21 -24.84
C LYS A 332 9.25 31.31 -25.92
N ASN A 333 9.98 32.42 -25.97
CA ASN A 333 11.03 32.69 -26.94
C ASN A 333 12.44 32.39 -26.40
N ILE A 334 12.56 32.00 -25.13
CA ILE A 334 13.83 31.55 -24.51
C ILE A 334 14.07 30.08 -24.87
N SER A 335 15.28 29.76 -25.33
CA SER A 335 15.61 28.38 -25.69
C SER A 335 15.54 27.42 -24.47
N ARG A 336 15.23 26.15 -24.71
CA ARG A 336 15.13 25.15 -23.64
C ARG A 336 16.43 25.05 -22.83
N GLU A 337 17.58 25.10 -23.47
CA GLU A 337 18.89 25.06 -22.80
C GLU A 337 19.07 26.20 -21.78
N LYS A 338 18.62 27.42 -22.15
CA LYS A 338 18.66 28.59 -21.26
C LYS A 338 17.64 28.46 -20.13
N LEU A 339 16.44 27.92 -20.41
CA LEU A 339 15.44 27.61 -19.39
C LEU A 339 15.93 26.54 -18.40
N ASP A 340 16.66 25.53 -18.87
CA ASP A 340 17.23 24.50 -18.00
C ASP A 340 18.23 25.07 -17.01
N ILE A 341 19.02 26.08 -17.40
CA ILE A 341 19.91 26.79 -16.47
C ILE A 341 19.09 27.53 -15.41
N ILE A 342 18.00 28.18 -15.78
CA ILE A 342 17.13 28.88 -14.83
C ILE A 342 16.49 27.90 -13.85
N PHE A 343 15.98 26.77 -14.34
CA PHE A 343 15.24 25.81 -13.54
C PHE A 343 16.15 24.90 -12.70
N TYR A 344 17.23 24.39 -13.28
CA TYR A 344 18.04 23.31 -12.69
C TYR A 344 19.47 23.71 -12.31
N GLY A 345 19.89 24.92 -12.69
CA GLY A 345 21.15 25.48 -12.26
C GLY A 345 22.33 25.26 -13.19
N THR A 346 23.52 25.62 -12.70
CA THR A 346 24.77 25.61 -13.47
C THR A 346 25.67 24.45 -13.09
N LYS A 347 26.49 23.98 -14.04
CA LYS A 347 27.51 22.94 -13.81
C LYS A 347 28.85 23.53 -13.32
N GLU A 348 29.04 24.83 -13.39
CA GLU A 348 30.21 25.55 -12.98
C GLU A 348 29.90 26.50 -11.83
N LYS A 349 30.92 26.83 -11.02
CA LYS A 349 30.82 27.82 -9.96
C LYS A 349 30.83 29.22 -10.55
N LEU A 350 29.99 30.08 -10.02
CA LEU A 350 29.87 31.49 -10.40
C LEU A 350 30.19 32.39 -9.20
N ASP A 351 30.72 33.57 -9.47
CA ASP A 351 30.93 34.60 -8.46
C ASP A 351 29.70 35.50 -8.36
N PHE A 352 29.00 35.38 -7.24
CA PHE A 352 27.80 36.18 -6.96
C PHE A 352 28.15 37.38 -6.10
N LYS A 353 27.65 38.56 -6.50
CA LYS A 353 27.69 39.78 -5.71
C LYS A 353 26.34 39.99 -5.07
N TYR A 354 26.28 39.99 -3.75
CA TYR A 354 25.07 40.34 -2.99
C TYR A 354 25.28 41.68 -2.29
N GLU A 355 24.34 42.60 -2.47
CA GLU A 355 24.34 43.88 -1.83
C GLU A 355 23.15 44.02 -0.88
N SER A 356 23.45 44.29 0.41
CA SER A 356 22.39 44.50 1.39
C SER A 356 21.73 45.88 1.26
N LYS A 357 20.53 46.06 1.79
CA LYS A 357 19.86 47.36 1.85
C LYS A 357 20.67 48.45 2.59
N THR A 358 21.66 48.01 3.38
CA THR A 358 22.57 48.91 4.14
C THR A 358 23.88 49.17 3.41
N GLY A 359 24.02 48.76 2.14
CA GLY A 359 25.21 48.99 1.30
C GLY A 359 26.36 47.99 1.53
N ASN A 360 26.22 46.99 2.40
CA ASN A 360 27.24 45.99 2.58
C ASN A 360 27.28 45.00 1.40
N VAL A 361 28.47 44.83 0.81
CA VAL A 361 28.65 43.92 -0.34
C VAL A 361 29.36 42.65 0.12
N ARG A 362 28.78 41.52 -0.28
CA ARG A 362 29.35 40.17 -0.04
C ARG A 362 29.55 39.44 -1.38
N TYR A 363 30.71 38.87 -1.58
CA TYR A 363 31.01 37.99 -2.72
C TYR A 363 30.99 36.52 -2.27
N VAL A 364 30.32 35.66 -3.06
CA VAL A 364 30.21 34.22 -2.80
C VAL A 364 30.44 33.49 -4.12
N THR A 365 31.39 32.55 -4.13
CA THR A 365 31.64 31.67 -5.28
C THR A 365 30.94 30.34 -5.04
N ASP A 366 29.87 30.09 -5.80
CA ASP A 366 29.06 28.88 -5.64
C ASP A 366 28.39 28.48 -6.95
N TYR A 367 27.77 27.29 -6.97
CA TYR A 367 26.90 26.88 -8.07
C TYR A 367 25.55 27.62 -7.98
N TYR A 368 25.01 28.02 -9.13
CA TYR A 368 23.61 28.40 -9.16
C TYR A 368 22.75 27.15 -9.10
N GLU A 369 21.96 27.00 -8.05
CA GLU A 369 21.18 25.80 -7.78
C GLU A 369 20.02 25.58 -8.76
N GLY A 370 19.49 26.67 -9.33
CA GLY A 370 18.26 26.66 -10.13
C GLY A 370 17.00 26.73 -9.28
N VAL A 371 15.94 27.29 -9.86
CA VAL A 371 14.71 27.61 -9.11
C VAL A 371 13.99 26.35 -8.65
N VAL A 372 13.91 25.33 -9.49
CA VAL A 372 13.23 24.06 -9.15
C VAL A 372 13.93 23.37 -7.97
N ASN A 373 15.26 23.25 -8.04
CA ASN A 373 16.04 22.61 -6.99
C ASN A 373 15.99 23.41 -5.67
N LEU A 374 16.10 24.74 -5.76
CA LEU A 374 15.96 25.64 -4.62
C LEU A 374 14.63 25.46 -3.89
N LEU A 375 13.52 25.50 -4.62
CA LEU A 375 12.18 25.38 -4.04
C LEU A 375 11.95 23.97 -3.47
N GLN A 376 12.44 22.93 -4.16
CA GLN A 376 12.38 21.55 -3.68
C GLN A 376 13.16 21.36 -2.39
N ARG A 377 14.38 21.90 -2.28
CA ARG A 377 15.19 21.87 -1.07
C ARG A 377 14.50 22.63 0.07
N ARG A 378 13.98 23.84 -0.18
CA ARG A 378 13.23 24.63 0.81
C ARG A 378 12.01 23.89 1.34
N TYR A 379 11.29 23.16 0.49
CA TYR A 379 10.13 22.34 0.91
C TYR A 379 10.53 21.24 1.89
N ILE A 380 11.71 20.63 1.68
CA ILE A 380 12.22 19.55 2.54
C ILE A 380 12.75 20.09 3.86
N GLU A 381 13.53 21.19 3.82
CA GLU A 381 14.25 21.74 4.96
C GLU A 381 13.41 22.61 5.89
N THR A 382 12.31 23.18 5.39
CA THR A 382 11.49 24.09 6.20
C THR A 382 10.76 23.37 7.33
N SER A 383 10.82 23.96 8.53
CA SER A 383 10.00 23.57 9.69
C SER A 383 8.65 24.32 9.72
N ALA A 384 8.51 25.42 8.98
CA ALA A 384 7.33 26.25 8.98
C ALA A 384 6.23 25.67 8.07
N SER A 385 5.07 25.31 8.64
CA SER A 385 3.94 24.74 7.91
C SER A 385 3.44 25.65 6.78
N TRP A 386 3.31 26.96 7.04
CA TRP A 386 2.81 27.91 6.03
C TRP A 386 3.72 28.03 4.80
N VAL A 387 5.06 27.87 4.97
CA VAL A 387 6.01 27.83 3.84
C VAL A 387 5.81 26.56 3.03
N ARG A 388 5.60 25.44 3.69
CA ARG A 388 5.33 24.15 3.04
C ARG A 388 4.02 24.18 2.28
N ASP A 389 2.96 24.71 2.89
CA ASP A 389 1.65 24.86 2.25
C ASP A 389 1.72 25.80 1.04
N TRP A 390 2.46 26.91 1.15
CA TRP A 390 2.68 27.81 0.04
C TRP A 390 3.46 27.14 -1.12
N LEU A 391 4.53 26.41 -0.82
CA LEU A 391 5.32 25.71 -1.84
C LEU A 391 4.53 24.58 -2.49
N SER A 392 3.61 23.92 -1.77
CA SER A 392 2.78 22.84 -2.31
C SER A 392 1.90 23.28 -3.48
N ASN A 393 1.54 24.57 -3.57
CA ASN A 393 0.80 25.13 -4.71
C ASN A 393 1.58 25.08 -6.03
N TYR A 394 2.91 24.94 -5.96
CA TYR A 394 3.80 24.84 -7.13
C TYR A 394 4.27 23.42 -7.40
N MET A 395 3.67 22.42 -6.73
CA MET A 395 4.08 21.04 -6.82
C MET A 395 3.01 20.17 -7.50
N VAL A 396 3.49 19.16 -8.20
CA VAL A 396 2.65 18.09 -8.78
C VAL A 396 3.11 16.74 -8.26
N GLU A 397 2.17 15.82 -8.15
CA GLU A 397 2.54 14.44 -7.89
C GLU A 397 3.22 13.81 -9.11
N SER A 398 4.39 13.26 -8.89
CA SER A 398 5.12 12.49 -9.89
C SER A 398 5.42 11.09 -9.36
N THR A 399 5.44 10.11 -10.25
CA THR A 399 5.84 8.75 -9.89
C THR A 399 7.26 8.73 -9.31
N CYS A 400 7.45 8.00 -8.21
CA CYS A 400 8.76 7.85 -7.58
C CYS A 400 9.74 7.19 -8.55
N GLU A 401 10.88 7.82 -8.80
CA GLU A 401 11.88 7.34 -9.77
C GLU A 401 12.55 6.04 -9.34
N LYS A 402 12.74 5.84 -8.04
CA LYS A 402 13.40 4.65 -7.49
C LYS A 402 12.54 3.40 -7.62
N CYS A 403 11.27 3.47 -7.19
CA CYS A 403 10.36 2.33 -7.24
C CYS A 403 9.43 2.32 -8.46
N LYS A 404 9.40 3.37 -9.27
CA LYS A 404 8.53 3.51 -10.45
C LYS A 404 7.05 3.21 -10.14
N GLY A 405 6.58 3.69 -8.99
CA GLY A 405 5.19 3.52 -8.55
C GLY A 405 4.88 2.22 -7.81
N THR A 406 5.79 1.25 -7.77
CA THR A 406 5.53 -0.05 -7.12
C THR A 406 5.43 0.03 -5.59
N ARG A 407 5.82 1.14 -4.97
CA ARG A 407 5.83 1.39 -3.52
C ARG A 407 6.82 0.54 -2.71
N LEU A 408 7.37 -0.52 -3.30
CA LEU A 408 8.22 -1.52 -2.66
C LEU A 408 9.70 -1.37 -3.03
N LYS A 409 10.57 -1.95 -2.22
CA LYS A 409 11.98 -2.12 -2.52
C LYS A 409 12.17 -3.09 -3.69
N LYS A 410 13.26 -2.92 -4.45
CA LYS A 410 13.57 -3.79 -5.60
C LYS A 410 13.78 -5.25 -5.22
N GLU A 411 14.32 -5.51 -4.04
CA GLU A 411 14.57 -6.86 -3.52
C GLU A 411 13.26 -7.63 -3.36
N VAL A 412 12.20 -6.97 -2.87
CA VAL A 412 10.87 -7.56 -2.69
C VAL A 412 10.26 -7.97 -4.04
N LEU A 413 10.51 -7.19 -5.09
CA LEU A 413 10.00 -7.45 -6.43
C LEU A 413 10.72 -8.62 -7.14
N ASN A 414 11.80 -9.14 -6.56
CA ASN A 414 12.47 -10.34 -7.05
C ASN A 414 11.94 -11.65 -6.42
N VAL A 415 10.83 -11.59 -5.68
CA VAL A 415 10.12 -12.78 -5.18
C VAL A 415 8.92 -13.05 -6.07
N PHE A 416 8.80 -14.28 -6.55
CA PHE A 416 7.80 -14.66 -7.55
C PHE A 416 6.96 -15.85 -7.11
N ILE A 417 5.69 -15.84 -7.53
CA ILE A 417 4.79 -16.99 -7.57
C ILE A 417 4.37 -17.17 -9.03
N ASN A 418 4.64 -18.33 -9.64
CA ASN A 418 4.39 -18.57 -11.06
C ASN A 418 4.84 -17.41 -11.97
N LYS A 419 6.07 -16.93 -11.79
CA LYS A 419 6.72 -15.85 -12.57
C LYS A 419 6.09 -14.46 -12.39
N LYS A 420 5.22 -14.25 -11.41
CA LYS A 420 4.62 -12.96 -11.06
C LYS A 420 5.04 -12.53 -9.67
N ASN A 421 5.48 -11.29 -9.52
CA ASN A 421 5.75 -10.70 -8.21
C ASN A 421 4.47 -10.09 -7.62
N ILE A 422 4.52 -9.64 -6.37
CA ILE A 422 3.34 -9.11 -5.67
C ILE A 422 2.77 -7.86 -6.37
N TYR A 423 3.61 -6.99 -6.95
CA TYR A 423 3.15 -5.83 -7.68
C TYR A 423 2.44 -6.22 -8.97
N ASP A 424 2.99 -7.17 -9.73
CA ASP A 424 2.35 -7.68 -10.94
C ASP A 424 0.92 -8.17 -10.66
N LEU A 425 0.71 -8.85 -9.51
CA LEU A 425 -0.61 -9.33 -9.11
C LEU A 425 -1.54 -8.18 -8.73
N THR A 426 -1.05 -7.18 -8.00
CA THR A 426 -1.88 -6.04 -7.58
C THR A 426 -2.22 -5.09 -8.72
N ASP A 427 -1.46 -5.12 -9.81
CA ASP A 427 -1.67 -4.32 -11.02
C ASP A 427 -2.65 -4.96 -12.01
N MET A 428 -2.96 -6.25 -11.85
CA MET A 428 -4.02 -6.93 -12.61
C MET A 428 -5.39 -6.43 -12.22
N ASN A 429 -6.34 -6.39 -13.18
CA ASN A 429 -7.74 -6.25 -12.81
C ASN A 429 -8.22 -7.47 -12.02
N LEU A 430 -9.28 -7.30 -11.21
CA LEU A 430 -9.71 -8.32 -10.25
C LEU A 430 -10.03 -9.66 -10.91
N THR A 431 -10.67 -9.66 -12.10
CA THR A 431 -10.98 -10.90 -12.84
C THR A 431 -9.71 -11.63 -13.30
N LYS A 432 -8.72 -10.91 -13.84
CA LYS A 432 -7.45 -11.52 -14.24
C LYS A 432 -6.69 -12.07 -13.04
N LEU A 433 -6.69 -11.34 -11.93
CA LEU A 433 -6.06 -11.78 -10.70
C LEU A 433 -6.71 -13.07 -10.17
N LYS A 434 -8.04 -13.12 -10.12
CA LYS A 434 -8.79 -14.30 -9.68
C LYS A 434 -8.45 -15.51 -10.55
N ASN A 435 -8.55 -15.38 -11.88
CA ASN A 435 -8.24 -16.45 -12.82
C ASN A 435 -6.79 -16.93 -12.70
N PHE A 436 -5.84 -16.01 -12.47
CA PHE A 436 -4.44 -16.36 -12.22
C PHE A 436 -4.28 -17.20 -10.94
N LEU A 437 -4.91 -16.78 -9.83
CA LEU A 437 -4.83 -17.50 -8.55
C LEU A 437 -5.49 -18.88 -8.61
N GLU A 438 -6.60 -19.02 -9.32
CA GLU A 438 -7.30 -20.29 -9.55
C GLU A 438 -6.49 -21.26 -10.44
N SER A 439 -5.67 -20.72 -11.35
CA SER A 439 -4.83 -21.49 -12.29
C SER A 439 -3.41 -21.78 -11.76
N LEU A 440 -3.09 -21.46 -10.51
CA LEU A 440 -1.76 -21.67 -9.93
C LEU A 440 -1.35 -23.14 -9.97
N LYS A 441 -0.16 -23.39 -10.52
CA LYS A 441 0.46 -24.72 -10.49
C LYS A 441 1.32 -24.83 -9.25
N LEU A 442 0.80 -25.49 -8.24
CA LEU A 442 1.44 -25.68 -6.93
C LEU A 442 1.71 -27.18 -6.72
N ASN A 443 2.81 -27.50 -6.05
CA ASN A 443 3.05 -28.85 -5.54
C ASN A 443 2.13 -29.16 -4.35
N GLU A 444 2.10 -30.40 -3.83
CA GLU A 444 1.18 -30.80 -2.75
C GLU A 444 1.45 -30.05 -1.44
N GLU A 445 2.71 -29.77 -1.13
CA GLU A 445 3.10 -29.02 0.06
C GLU A 445 2.64 -27.55 -0.04
N GLU A 446 2.94 -26.89 -1.16
CA GLU A 446 2.50 -25.52 -1.42
C GLU A 446 0.98 -25.38 -1.41
N LYS A 447 0.25 -26.38 -1.96
CA LYS A 447 -1.23 -26.41 -1.91
C LYS A 447 -1.74 -26.45 -0.48
N ASN A 448 -1.19 -27.34 0.35
CA ASN A 448 -1.61 -27.47 1.74
C ASN A 448 -1.34 -26.20 2.55
N ILE A 449 -0.17 -25.58 2.36
CA ILE A 449 0.23 -24.35 3.03
C ILE A 449 -0.64 -23.14 2.61
N SER A 450 -0.99 -23.06 1.33
CA SER A 450 -1.68 -21.88 0.75
C SER A 450 -3.20 -22.00 0.69
N LEU A 451 -3.77 -23.18 0.91
CA LEU A 451 -5.20 -23.49 0.70
C LEU A 451 -6.15 -22.48 1.35
N LEU A 452 -5.98 -22.20 2.63
CA LEU A 452 -6.85 -21.27 3.37
C LEU A 452 -6.68 -19.84 2.90
N VAL A 453 -5.44 -19.42 2.64
CA VAL A 453 -5.11 -18.07 2.17
C VAL A 453 -5.71 -17.82 0.78
N LEU A 454 -5.51 -18.75 -0.15
CA LEU A 454 -6.06 -18.67 -1.50
C LEU A 454 -7.59 -18.64 -1.49
N LYS A 455 -8.23 -19.47 -0.66
CA LYS A 455 -9.68 -19.49 -0.50
C LYS A 455 -10.21 -18.12 -0.05
N GLU A 456 -9.57 -17.49 0.94
CA GLU A 456 -9.97 -16.17 1.42
C GLU A 456 -9.77 -15.07 0.35
N ILE A 457 -8.67 -15.08 -0.38
CA ILE A 457 -8.44 -14.14 -1.47
C ILE A 457 -9.51 -14.29 -2.56
N ILE A 458 -9.75 -15.53 -3.02
CA ILE A 458 -10.72 -15.82 -4.09
C ILE A 458 -12.14 -15.43 -3.67
N ASN A 459 -12.54 -15.71 -2.43
CA ASN A 459 -13.82 -15.30 -1.90
C ASN A 459 -13.99 -13.77 -1.94
N ARG A 460 -13.02 -13.01 -1.44
CA ARG A 460 -13.06 -11.54 -1.43
C ARG A 460 -13.07 -10.95 -2.86
N LEU A 461 -12.28 -11.53 -3.78
CA LEU A 461 -12.30 -11.15 -5.19
C LEU A 461 -13.68 -11.42 -5.82
N THR A 462 -14.30 -12.54 -5.48
CA THR A 462 -15.66 -12.88 -5.97
C THR A 462 -16.70 -11.88 -5.47
N PHE A 463 -16.63 -11.46 -4.21
CA PHE A 463 -17.53 -10.42 -3.70
C PHE A 463 -17.36 -9.08 -4.41
N LEU A 464 -16.11 -8.68 -4.70
CA LEU A 464 -15.84 -7.45 -5.46
C LEU A 464 -16.37 -7.55 -6.91
N GLU A 465 -16.26 -8.71 -7.54
CA GLU A 465 -16.87 -8.95 -8.87
C GLU A 465 -18.40 -8.89 -8.83
N ASN A 466 -19.02 -9.46 -7.78
CA ASN A 466 -20.48 -9.46 -7.61
C ASN A 466 -21.06 -8.06 -7.47
N VAL A 467 -20.30 -7.12 -6.87
CA VAL A 467 -20.72 -5.71 -6.78
C VAL A 467 -20.29 -4.87 -7.99
N GLY A 468 -19.86 -5.50 -9.10
CA GLY A 468 -19.54 -4.82 -10.36
C GLY A 468 -18.19 -4.09 -10.40
N LEU A 469 -17.22 -4.47 -9.56
CA LEU A 469 -15.90 -3.82 -9.46
C LEU A 469 -14.77 -4.59 -10.15
N ASN A 470 -15.08 -5.52 -11.03
CA ASN A 470 -14.16 -6.42 -11.71
C ASN A 470 -13.04 -5.72 -12.51
N TYR A 471 -13.26 -4.48 -12.94
CA TYR A 471 -12.31 -3.66 -13.70
C TYR A 471 -11.22 -3.00 -12.82
N LEU A 472 -11.43 -2.91 -11.51
CA LEU A 472 -10.45 -2.30 -10.60
C LEU A 472 -9.17 -3.13 -10.48
N THR A 473 -8.11 -2.47 -10.03
CA THR A 473 -6.85 -3.10 -9.63
C THR A 473 -6.63 -2.91 -8.13
N LEU A 474 -5.92 -3.84 -7.48
CA LEU A 474 -5.67 -3.76 -6.04
C LEU A 474 -4.70 -2.61 -5.65
N ASN A 475 -3.83 -2.19 -6.56
CA ASN A 475 -2.87 -1.10 -6.33
C ASN A 475 -3.50 0.30 -6.49
N ARG A 476 -4.73 0.40 -7.01
CA ARG A 476 -5.41 1.69 -7.19
C ARG A 476 -5.57 2.40 -5.85
N SER A 477 -5.16 3.67 -5.80
CA SER A 477 -5.28 4.50 -4.60
C SER A 477 -6.73 4.74 -4.22
N ALA A 478 -7.03 4.67 -2.92
CA ALA A 478 -8.36 4.90 -2.39
C ALA A 478 -8.90 6.32 -2.66
N GLU A 479 -8.02 7.30 -2.74
CA GLU A 479 -8.37 8.69 -3.03
C GLU A 479 -8.93 8.89 -4.44
N THR A 480 -8.61 7.98 -5.37
CA THR A 480 -9.05 8.05 -6.77
C THR A 480 -10.39 7.37 -7.01
N LEU A 481 -10.97 6.76 -5.99
CA LEU A 481 -12.25 6.07 -6.10
C LEU A 481 -13.41 7.07 -6.12
N SER A 482 -14.39 6.82 -6.95
CA SER A 482 -15.68 7.50 -6.85
C SER A 482 -16.42 7.08 -5.57
N GLY A 483 -17.38 7.90 -5.11
CA GLY A 483 -18.17 7.57 -3.92
C GLY A 483 -18.85 6.20 -4.03
N GLY A 484 -19.42 5.89 -5.18
CA GLY A 484 -20.05 4.59 -5.44
C GLY A 484 -19.06 3.41 -5.46
N GLU A 485 -17.85 3.59 -6.01
CA GLU A 485 -16.81 2.55 -5.95
C GLU A 485 -16.38 2.28 -4.50
N ALA A 486 -16.11 3.34 -3.72
CA ALA A 486 -15.72 3.22 -2.31
C ALA A 486 -16.82 2.54 -1.48
N GLN A 487 -18.08 2.88 -1.71
CA GLN A 487 -19.22 2.27 -1.05
C GLN A 487 -19.32 0.77 -1.37
N ARG A 488 -19.24 0.39 -2.64
CA ARG A 488 -19.29 -1.02 -3.07
C ARG A 488 -18.11 -1.84 -2.55
N ILE A 489 -16.91 -1.26 -2.44
CA ILE A 489 -15.76 -1.91 -1.80
C ILE A 489 -16.08 -2.21 -0.33
N ARG A 490 -16.66 -1.26 0.41
CA ARG A 490 -17.05 -1.48 1.82
C ARG A 490 -18.13 -2.55 1.92
N LEU A 491 -19.12 -2.51 1.05
CA LEU A 491 -20.17 -3.52 1.00
C LEU A 491 -19.56 -4.92 0.78
N ALA A 492 -18.72 -5.10 -0.23
CA ALA A 492 -18.04 -6.36 -0.50
C ALA A 492 -17.19 -6.85 0.68
N THR A 493 -16.50 -5.92 1.38
CA THR A 493 -15.71 -6.24 2.57
C THR A 493 -16.60 -6.71 3.73
N GLN A 494 -17.77 -6.08 3.93
CA GLN A 494 -18.73 -6.48 4.98
C GLN A 494 -19.37 -7.84 4.68
N ILE A 495 -19.73 -8.12 3.43
CA ILE A 495 -20.20 -9.46 3.00
C ILE A 495 -19.12 -10.51 3.32
N GLY A 496 -17.85 -10.21 2.99
CA GLY A 496 -16.72 -11.08 3.24
C GLY A 496 -16.46 -11.37 4.73
N SER A 497 -16.85 -10.46 5.63
CA SER A 497 -16.67 -10.64 7.09
C SER A 497 -17.58 -11.70 7.70
N LYS A 498 -18.69 -12.07 6.99
CA LYS A 498 -19.71 -13.02 7.44
C LYS A 498 -20.26 -12.74 8.84
N LEU A 499 -20.32 -11.47 9.24
CA LEU A 499 -20.96 -11.06 10.48
C LEU A 499 -22.46 -11.40 10.46
N SER A 500 -23.01 -11.79 11.59
CA SER A 500 -24.42 -12.10 11.78
C SER A 500 -25.03 -11.30 12.94
N GLY A 501 -26.35 -11.06 12.89
CA GLY A 501 -27.05 -10.31 13.91
C GLY A 501 -26.78 -8.80 13.90
N VAL A 502 -26.31 -8.24 12.79
CA VAL A 502 -25.99 -6.83 12.60
C VAL A 502 -27.12 -6.12 11.83
N LEU A 503 -27.32 -4.85 12.12
CA LEU A 503 -28.14 -3.94 11.34
C LEU A 503 -27.27 -3.15 10.36
N TYR A 504 -27.42 -3.39 9.07
CA TYR A 504 -26.74 -2.62 8.02
C TYR A 504 -27.66 -1.53 7.48
N VAL A 505 -27.16 -0.32 7.34
CA VAL A 505 -27.86 0.81 6.71
C VAL A 505 -27.06 1.27 5.49
N LEU A 506 -27.66 1.19 4.30
CA LEU A 506 -27.01 1.47 3.02
C LEU A 506 -27.71 2.64 2.31
N ASP A 507 -26.92 3.52 1.67
CA ASP A 507 -27.41 4.68 0.92
C ASP A 507 -27.20 4.46 -0.58
N GLU A 508 -28.27 4.24 -1.32
CA GLU A 508 -28.33 4.08 -2.78
C GLU A 508 -27.21 3.19 -3.37
N PRO A 509 -27.04 1.93 -2.92
CA PRO A 509 -25.91 1.09 -3.34
C PRO A 509 -25.97 0.71 -4.82
N SER A 510 -27.11 0.83 -5.51
CA SER A 510 -27.27 0.57 -6.94
C SER A 510 -26.80 1.71 -7.84
N ILE A 511 -26.49 2.90 -7.27
CA ILE A 511 -26.18 4.08 -8.07
C ILE A 511 -24.98 3.85 -9.00
N GLY A 512 -25.17 4.19 -10.29
CA GLY A 512 -24.13 4.04 -11.31
C GLY A 512 -23.86 2.58 -11.74
N LEU A 513 -24.63 1.61 -11.30
CA LEU A 513 -24.58 0.25 -11.82
C LEU A 513 -25.38 0.11 -13.12
N HIS A 514 -24.86 -0.74 -14.02
CA HIS A 514 -25.64 -1.21 -15.15
C HIS A 514 -26.69 -2.23 -14.66
N GLN A 515 -27.87 -2.28 -15.28
CA GLN A 515 -28.98 -3.18 -14.88
C GLN A 515 -28.55 -4.65 -14.71
N ARG A 516 -27.60 -5.13 -15.54
CA ARG A 516 -27.03 -6.48 -15.43
C ARG A 516 -26.31 -6.72 -14.09
N ASP A 517 -25.63 -5.70 -13.56
CA ASP A 517 -24.82 -5.84 -12.34
C ASP A 517 -25.68 -5.58 -11.09
N ASN A 518 -26.84 -4.91 -11.25
CA ASN A 518 -27.79 -4.65 -10.19
C ASN A 518 -28.37 -5.95 -9.58
N GLN A 519 -28.70 -6.95 -10.42
CA GLN A 519 -29.18 -8.24 -9.91
C GLN A 519 -28.15 -8.94 -8.99
N ARG A 520 -26.85 -8.87 -9.32
CA ARG A 520 -25.79 -9.43 -8.48
C ARG A 520 -25.67 -8.71 -7.14
N LEU A 521 -25.86 -7.39 -7.14
CA LEU A 521 -25.91 -6.60 -5.92
C LEU A 521 -27.10 -7.04 -5.05
N ILE A 522 -28.29 -7.17 -5.61
CA ILE A 522 -29.48 -7.63 -4.89
C ILE A 522 -29.27 -9.03 -4.31
N ASP A 523 -28.69 -9.94 -5.08
CA ASP A 523 -28.37 -11.29 -4.61
C ASP A 523 -27.39 -11.25 -3.43
N SER A 524 -26.37 -10.40 -3.49
CA SER A 524 -25.40 -10.20 -2.40
C SER A 524 -26.05 -9.62 -1.14
N LEU A 525 -27.00 -8.69 -1.28
CA LEU A 525 -27.79 -8.16 -0.15
C LEU A 525 -28.67 -9.25 0.48
N LYS A 526 -29.27 -10.12 -0.34
CA LYS A 526 -30.04 -11.28 0.15
C LYS A 526 -29.14 -12.28 0.89
N GLU A 527 -27.93 -12.55 0.39
CA GLU A 527 -26.95 -13.39 1.10
C GLU A 527 -26.63 -12.80 2.49
N MET A 528 -26.39 -11.49 2.60
CA MET A 528 -26.18 -10.84 3.90
C MET A 528 -27.39 -11.01 4.84
N ARG A 529 -28.60 -10.83 4.33
CA ARG A 529 -29.85 -11.05 5.08
C ARG A 529 -29.91 -12.49 5.59
N ASP A 530 -29.62 -13.46 4.73
CA ASP A 530 -29.75 -14.89 5.04
C ASP A 530 -28.71 -15.36 6.09
N LEU A 531 -27.64 -14.58 6.34
CA LEU A 531 -26.76 -14.75 7.48
C LEU A 531 -27.37 -14.30 8.82
N GLY A 532 -28.64 -13.84 8.84
CA GLY A 532 -29.33 -13.37 10.03
C GLY A 532 -29.13 -11.87 10.32
N ASN A 533 -28.84 -11.09 9.29
CA ASN A 533 -28.72 -9.62 9.40
C ASN A 533 -30.01 -8.91 9.00
N THR A 534 -30.20 -7.72 9.54
CA THR A 534 -31.25 -6.79 9.09
C THR A 534 -30.61 -5.75 8.19
N LEU A 535 -31.13 -5.55 6.99
CA LEU A 535 -30.64 -4.56 6.04
C LEU A 535 -31.71 -3.49 5.83
N ILE A 536 -31.34 -2.23 6.02
CA ILE A 536 -32.13 -1.05 5.65
C ILE A 536 -31.43 -0.38 4.48
N VAL A 537 -32.07 -0.32 3.34
CA VAL A 537 -31.51 0.24 2.10
C VAL A 537 -32.36 1.42 1.67
N VAL A 538 -31.77 2.60 1.60
CA VAL A 538 -32.39 3.76 0.94
C VAL A 538 -32.19 3.58 -0.56
N GLU A 539 -33.26 3.44 -1.33
CA GLU A 539 -33.17 3.09 -2.76
C GLU A 539 -34.27 3.73 -3.61
N HIS A 540 -33.95 3.88 -4.90
CA HIS A 540 -34.83 4.37 -5.95
C HIS A 540 -34.98 3.37 -7.11
N ASP A 541 -34.19 2.30 -7.10
CA ASP A 541 -34.19 1.28 -8.15
C ASP A 541 -35.42 0.36 -8.03
N GLU A 542 -36.13 0.18 -9.14
CA GLU A 542 -37.34 -0.61 -9.19
C GLU A 542 -37.07 -2.10 -8.89
N ASP A 543 -36.01 -2.68 -9.43
CA ASP A 543 -35.69 -4.10 -9.24
C ASP A 543 -35.43 -4.41 -7.77
N THR A 544 -34.70 -3.52 -7.08
CA THR A 544 -34.43 -3.63 -5.64
C THR A 544 -35.69 -3.50 -4.81
N MET A 545 -36.57 -2.54 -5.14
CA MET A 545 -37.86 -2.36 -4.47
C MET A 545 -38.78 -3.57 -4.65
N ARG A 546 -38.83 -4.16 -5.84
CA ARG A 546 -39.66 -5.35 -6.12
C ARG A 546 -39.15 -6.62 -5.43
N GLN A 547 -37.85 -6.71 -5.19
CA GLN A 547 -37.22 -7.91 -4.64
C GLN A 547 -36.93 -7.83 -3.14
N CYS A 548 -37.31 -6.73 -2.46
CA CYS A 548 -37.13 -6.61 -1.01
C CYS A 548 -38.21 -7.42 -0.25
N ASP A 549 -37.95 -7.69 1.04
CA ASP A 549 -38.90 -8.34 1.91
C ASP A 549 -39.96 -7.36 2.49
N PHE A 550 -39.51 -6.10 2.66
CA PHE A 550 -40.36 -5.06 3.27
C PHE A 550 -40.03 -3.69 2.67
N LEU A 551 -41.03 -2.95 2.27
CA LEU A 551 -40.91 -1.65 1.64
C LEU A 551 -41.55 -0.58 2.53
N VAL A 552 -40.87 0.57 2.68
CA VAL A 552 -41.36 1.75 3.42
C VAL A 552 -41.31 2.95 2.47
N ASP A 553 -42.47 3.50 2.13
CA ASP A 553 -42.58 4.70 1.29
C ASP A 553 -42.74 5.94 2.16
N ILE A 554 -41.80 6.88 2.05
CA ILE A 554 -41.73 8.10 2.86
C ILE A 554 -42.03 9.32 1.99
N GLY A 555 -43.02 10.10 2.42
CA GLY A 555 -43.52 11.22 1.64
C GLY A 555 -44.53 12.07 2.39
N PRO A 556 -45.58 12.55 1.67
CA PRO A 556 -45.82 12.42 0.22
C PRO A 556 -45.00 13.34 -0.67
N GLY A 557 -44.35 14.36 -0.10
CA GLY A 557 -43.55 15.35 -0.81
C GLY A 557 -42.15 15.50 -0.23
N ALA A 558 -41.47 16.62 -0.52
CA ALA A 558 -40.15 16.96 -0.03
C ALA A 558 -40.17 18.04 1.06
N GLY A 559 -39.14 18.12 1.91
CA GLY A 559 -39.01 19.11 2.96
C GLY A 559 -40.20 19.13 3.92
N GLU A 560 -40.85 20.27 4.11
CA GLU A 560 -42.01 20.43 5.00
C GLU A 560 -43.23 19.57 4.58
N ASN A 561 -43.35 19.24 3.30
CA ASN A 561 -44.40 18.39 2.76
C ASN A 561 -44.06 16.89 2.82
N GLY A 562 -42.89 16.54 3.31
CA GLY A 562 -42.41 15.17 3.53
C GLY A 562 -42.54 14.73 4.98
N GLY A 563 -41.75 13.76 5.37
CA GLY A 563 -41.55 13.34 6.76
C GLY A 563 -42.65 12.41 7.33
N ASN A 564 -43.54 11.86 6.49
CA ASN A 564 -44.52 10.88 6.93
C ASN A 564 -44.29 9.53 6.25
N VAL A 565 -44.67 8.45 6.92
CA VAL A 565 -44.80 7.13 6.30
C VAL A 565 -46.12 7.05 5.55
N VAL A 566 -46.05 6.98 4.22
CA VAL A 566 -47.24 6.93 3.33
C VAL A 566 -47.78 5.52 3.20
N ALA A 567 -46.88 4.55 3.05
CA ALA A 567 -47.20 3.14 2.94
C ALA A 567 -46.03 2.29 3.46
N PHE A 568 -46.32 1.12 3.98
CA PHE A 568 -45.33 0.10 4.37
C PHE A 568 -45.95 -1.30 4.29
N GLY A 569 -45.10 -2.30 4.13
CA GLY A 569 -45.48 -3.70 3.99
C GLY A 569 -44.67 -4.42 2.93
N THR A 570 -45.18 -5.52 2.39
CA THR A 570 -44.56 -6.16 1.22
C THR A 570 -44.71 -5.27 -0.03
N PRO A 571 -43.84 -5.44 -1.05
CA PRO A 571 -44.00 -4.67 -2.30
C PRO A 571 -45.42 -4.72 -2.89
N GLU A 572 -46.08 -5.88 -2.83
CA GLU A 572 -47.45 -6.07 -3.33
C GLU A 572 -48.48 -5.29 -2.49
N GLU A 573 -48.28 -5.15 -1.20
CA GLU A 573 -49.16 -4.35 -0.31
C GLU A 573 -49.01 -2.86 -0.61
N VAL A 574 -47.78 -2.39 -0.79
CA VAL A 574 -47.49 -0.99 -1.12
C VAL A 574 -48.02 -0.62 -2.50
N MET A 575 -47.95 -1.51 -3.51
CA MET A 575 -48.55 -1.32 -4.84
C MET A 575 -50.06 -1.14 -4.80
N LYS A 576 -50.75 -1.69 -3.81
CA LYS A 576 -52.21 -1.52 -3.64
C LYS A 576 -52.59 -0.20 -3.00
N ASN A 577 -51.64 0.51 -2.39
CA ASN A 577 -51.92 1.78 -1.72
C ASN A 577 -51.98 2.94 -2.72
N LYS A 578 -53.16 3.49 -2.92
CA LYS A 578 -53.44 4.59 -3.86
C LYS A 578 -52.70 5.90 -3.50
N ASN A 579 -52.27 6.08 -2.27
CA ASN A 579 -51.59 7.28 -1.81
C ASN A 579 -50.05 7.19 -2.02
N SER A 580 -49.51 6.00 -2.26
CA SER A 580 -48.11 5.77 -2.52
C SER A 580 -47.76 6.13 -3.95
N LEU A 581 -46.81 7.06 -4.13
CA LEU A 581 -46.22 7.37 -5.45
C LEU A 581 -45.37 6.21 -5.96
N THR A 582 -44.65 5.58 -5.07
CA THR A 582 -43.87 4.38 -5.37
C THR A 582 -44.72 3.20 -5.76
N GLY A 583 -45.89 3.03 -5.12
CA GLY A 583 -46.83 1.95 -5.42
C GLY A 583 -47.52 2.08 -6.79
N LYS A 584 -47.70 3.29 -7.30
CA LYS A 584 -48.25 3.57 -8.65
C LYS A 584 -47.21 3.28 -9.74
#